data_d0370975f566345ebb99e963c298f684
#
_entry.id   d0370975f566345ebb99e963c298f684
#
_cell.length_a   1.000
_cell.length_b   1.000
_cell.length_c   1.000
_cell.angle_alpha   90.00
_cell.angle_beta   90.00
_cell.angle_gamma   90.00
#
_symmetry.space_group_name_H-M   'P 1'
#
loop_
_entity.id
_entity.type
_entity.pdbx_description
1 polymer ?
#
loop_
_entity_poly.entity_id
_entity_poly.type
_entity_poly.pdbx_seq_one_letter_code
_entity_poly.pdbx_strand_id
1 'polypeptide(L)'
;MKRLFGLALLAVCFCVPNSAVAQHSKPIYISLPGPGNVQHLAYYVAKERKFYEEFGLTNVNIVVLRGNAMNVQALVSGSVHYSSAFGPSMHAMFKGEPIRVLLQIFNQIPFGLIVNPEIKRLEDLKGKKIAVTFGGSTYSVLQALFVKHGYSDKFAEYINIPDNEGKAAALMQNRAAAALMAPPTDRHLLNAGFKRLVYLGDEFKNVPFSALQAMQKQVQEEPDVTQRMVNAVTKALYWTRANRDGAIDIIMKAGRMNERPVAASLYDLMRDAYIPGLSAEGLYKRAELEFSILKEKPNFKPEQFVDDRFYKIALKTLAKEPGAKL
;
A
#
# COMPACT_ATOMS: atom_id res chain seq x y z
N MET A 1 -0.39 70.89 47.15
CA MET A 1 -0.97 70.48 45.86
C MET A 1 0.00 69.57 45.14
N LYS A 2 -0.20 68.23 45.27
CA LYS A 2 0.57 67.23 44.54
C LYS A 2 -0.41 66.45 43.64
N ARG A 3 -0.27 66.62 42.32
CA ARG A 3 -1.06 65.88 41.31
C ARG A 3 -0.39 64.55 41.02
N LEU A 4 -1.08 63.40 41.34
CA LEU A 4 -0.71 62.06 40.91
C LEU A 4 -1.24 61.89 39.46
N PHE A 5 -0.31 61.58 38.55
CA PHE A 5 -0.66 61.09 37.21
C PHE A 5 -0.69 59.58 37.26
N GLY A 6 -1.87 59.01 37.14
CA GLY A 6 -2.05 57.55 36.98
C GLY A 6 -1.82 57.16 35.53
N LEU A 7 -0.82 56.31 35.26
CA LEU A 7 -0.55 55.68 33.98
C LEU A 7 -1.45 54.44 33.87
N ALA A 8 -2.47 54.49 33.00
CA ALA A 8 -3.28 53.33 32.67
C ALA A 8 -2.54 52.51 31.57
N LEU A 9 -2.05 51.33 31.96
CA LEU A 9 -1.43 50.37 31.06
C LEU A 9 -2.54 49.61 30.32
N LEU A 10 -2.81 49.93 29.06
CA LEU A 10 -3.74 49.17 28.19
C LEU A 10 -3.02 47.88 27.77
N ALA A 11 -3.41 46.75 28.34
CA ALA A 11 -3.00 45.42 27.90
C ALA A 11 -3.77 45.06 26.63
N VAL A 12 -3.14 45.20 25.45
CA VAL A 12 -3.67 44.71 24.19
C VAL A 12 -3.46 43.20 24.15
N CYS A 13 -4.50 42.40 24.46
CA CYS A 13 -4.56 40.97 24.20
C CYS A 13 -4.56 40.75 22.68
N PHE A 14 -3.42 40.36 22.11
CA PHE A 14 -3.36 39.81 20.77
C PHE A 14 -4.04 38.43 20.81
N CYS A 15 -5.34 38.36 20.49
CA CYS A 15 -5.98 37.11 20.10
C CYS A 15 -5.37 36.66 18.75
N VAL A 16 -4.40 35.77 18.81
CA VAL A 16 -3.95 35.03 17.63
C VAL A 16 -5.12 34.12 17.25
N PRO A 17 -5.74 34.28 16.06
CA PRO A 17 -6.80 33.37 15.63
C PRO A 17 -6.18 31.98 15.49
N ASN A 18 -6.51 31.10 16.45
CA ASN A 18 -6.23 29.70 16.32
C ASN A 18 -7.17 29.21 15.21
N SER A 19 -6.65 29.07 13.98
CA SER A 19 -7.39 28.54 12.84
C SER A 19 -7.74 27.10 13.14
N ALA A 20 -8.82 26.90 13.89
CA ALA A 20 -9.38 25.57 14.12
C ALA A 20 -9.72 24.97 12.76
N VAL A 21 -9.01 23.94 12.36
CA VAL A 21 -9.30 23.17 11.14
C VAL A 21 -10.73 22.64 11.30
N ALA A 22 -11.65 23.05 10.42
CA ALA A 22 -13.03 22.59 10.45
C ALA A 22 -13.02 21.05 10.42
N GLN A 23 -13.68 20.44 11.42
CA GLN A 23 -13.67 19.00 11.58
C GLN A 23 -14.67 18.35 10.60
N HIS A 24 -14.21 17.29 9.90
CA HIS A 24 -15.06 16.42 9.11
C HIS A 24 -15.39 15.18 9.95
N SER A 25 -16.67 15.10 10.41
CA SER A 25 -17.13 14.03 11.31
C SER A 25 -17.91 12.92 10.61
N LYS A 26 -18.25 13.08 9.33
CA LYS A 26 -18.89 12.01 8.56
C LYS A 26 -17.96 10.80 8.44
N PRO A 27 -18.50 9.57 8.47
CA PRO A 27 -17.68 8.37 8.33
C PRO A 27 -16.95 8.32 7.00
N ILE A 28 -15.65 8.10 7.05
CA ILE A 28 -14.81 7.84 5.88
C ILE A 28 -14.34 6.39 5.96
N TYR A 29 -14.53 5.63 4.89
CA TYR A 29 -14.13 4.23 4.82
C TYR A 29 -12.96 4.05 3.85
N ILE A 30 -11.90 3.35 4.31
CA ILE A 30 -10.72 2.98 3.51
C ILE A 30 -10.65 1.47 3.46
N SER A 31 -10.68 0.87 2.27
CA SER A 31 -10.55 -0.58 2.14
C SER A 31 -9.11 -1.03 1.95
N LEU A 32 -8.74 -2.12 2.67
CA LEU A 32 -7.45 -2.80 2.55
C LEU A 32 -7.67 -4.28 2.18
N PRO A 33 -6.85 -4.89 1.30
CA PRO A 33 -7.07 -6.24 0.78
C PRO A 33 -6.63 -7.37 1.72
N GLY A 34 -6.33 -7.11 2.96
CA GLY A 34 -5.96 -8.12 3.96
C GLY A 34 -5.56 -7.49 5.28
N PRO A 35 -5.71 -8.25 6.39
CA PRO A 35 -5.36 -7.74 7.71
C PRO A 35 -3.83 -7.68 7.87
N GLY A 36 -3.34 -6.61 8.51
CA GLY A 36 -1.95 -6.50 8.95
C GLY A 36 -0.88 -6.58 7.86
N ASN A 37 -1.26 -6.44 6.60
CA ASN A 37 -0.32 -6.43 5.50
C ASN A 37 0.59 -5.21 5.61
N VAL A 38 1.89 -5.43 5.78
CA VAL A 38 2.88 -4.36 6.02
C VAL A 38 2.98 -3.35 4.89
N GLN A 39 2.68 -3.73 3.63
CA GLN A 39 2.62 -2.80 2.50
C GLN A 39 1.49 -1.75 2.60
N HIS A 40 0.60 -1.87 3.58
CA HIS A 40 -0.46 -0.91 3.88
C HIS A 40 -0.24 -0.21 5.24
N LEU A 41 0.96 -0.31 5.81
CA LEU A 41 1.29 0.17 7.16
C LEU A 41 0.93 1.64 7.38
N ALA A 42 1.10 2.49 6.37
CA ALA A 42 0.84 3.93 6.48
C ALA A 42 -0.60 4.25 6.95
N TYR A 43 -1.59 3.46 6.57
CA TYR A 43 -2.97 3.66 7.00
C TYR A 43 -3.17 3.36 8.48
N TYR A 44 -2.52 2.30 8.97
CA TYR A 44 -2.53 1.94 10.40
C TYR A 44 -1.75 2.97 11.22
N VAL A 45 -0.60 3.44 10.72
CA VAL A 45 0.19 4.50 11.35
C VAL A 45 -0.62 5.79 11.45
N ALA A 46 -1.28 6.21 10.36
CA ALA A 46 -2.12 7.41 10.36
C ALA A 46 -3.23 7.33 11.43
N LYS A 47 -3.82 6.14 11.62
CA LYS A 47 -4.84 5.90 12.64
C LYS A 47 -4.26 5.89 14.05
N GLU A 48 -3.22 5.09 14.30
CA GLU A 48 -2.62 4.92 15.63
C GLU A 48 -1.95 6.20 16.15
N ARG A 49 -1.38 7.00 15.23
CA ARG A 49 -0.73 8.27 15.54
C ARG A 49 -1.68 9.46 15.50
N LYS A 50 -2.98 9.22 15.25
CA LYS A 50 -4.02 10.25 15.15
C LYS A 50 -3.73 11.33 14.08
N PHE A 51 -3.04 10.94 12.99
CA PHE A 51 -2.77 11.88 11.90
C PHE A 51 -4.03 12.23 11.12
N TYR A 52 -5.03 11.34 11.07
CA TYR A 52 -6.32 11.68 10.48
C TYR A 52 -6.99 12.82 11.27
N GLU A 53 -7.03 12.70 12.59
CA GLU A 53 -7.61 13.70 13.49
C GLU A 53 -6.82 15.02 13.46
N GLU A 54 -5.50 14.96 13.36
CA GLU A 54 -4.63 16.13 13.21
C GLU A 54 -5.00 16.96 11.97
N PHE A 55 -5.38 16.29 10.87
CA PHE A 55 -5.89 16.94 9.67
C PHE A 55 -7.41 17.11 9.67
N GLY A 56 -8.08 16.99 10.82
CA GLY A 56 -9.51 17.24 10.99
C GLY A 56 -10.43 16.14 10.47
N LEU A 57 -9.92 14.93 10.20
CA LEU A 57 -10.73 13.76 9.81
C LEU A 57 -10.98 12.88 11.05
N THR A 58 -12.09 13.13 11.76
CA THR A 58 -12.31 12.53 13.09
C THR A 58 -12.97 11.15 13.06
N ASN A 59 -13.45 10.68 11.91
CA ASN A 59 -14.17 9.41 11.78
C ASN A 59 -13.66 8.58 10.58
N VAL A 60 -12.38 8.17 10.63
CA VAL A 60 -11.78 7.33 9.59
C VAL A 60 -11.79 5.86 10.01
N ASN A 61 -12.38 5.02 9.18
CA ASN A 61 -12.59 3.60 9.40
C ASN A 61 -11.81 2.76 8.38
N ILE A 62 -10.94 1.89 8.86
CA ILE A 62 -10.24 0.91 8.02
C ILE A 62 -11.12 -0.33 7.92
N VAL A 63 -11.51 -0.69 6.69
CA VAL A 63 -12.29 -1.88 6.37
C VAL A 63 -11.40 -2.90 5.68
N VAL A 64 -11.25 -4.06 6.26
CA VAL A 64 -10.47 -5.15 5.66
C VAL A 64 -11.40 -6.04 4.84
N LEU A 65 -11.26 -5.97 3.53
CA LEU A 65 -12.00 -6.81 2.57
C LEU A 65 -11.06 -7.87 2.02
N ARG A 66 -11.34 -9.14 2.33
CA ARG A 66 -10.50 -10.25 1.87
C ARG A 66 -10.63 -10.42 0.36
N GLY A 67 -9.52 -10.23 -0.33
CA GLY A 67 -9.44 -10.34 -1.78
C GLY A 67 -9.50 -9.00 -2.51
N ASN A 68 -8.73 -8.92 -3.56
CA ASN A 68 -8.52 -7.69 -4.31
C ASN A 68 -9.78 -7.26 -5.11
N ALA A 69 -10.52 -8.22 -5.67
CA ALA A 69 -11.73 -7.93 -6.43
C ALA A 69 -12.80 -7.24 -5.58
N MET A 70 -12.99 -7.68 -4.33
CA MET A 70 -13.94 -7.06 -3.40
C MET A 70 -13.58 -5.61 -3.08
N ASN A 71 -12.27 -5.30 -2.94
CA ASN A 71 -11.81 -3.93 -2.69
C ASN A 71 -12.10 -3.00 -3.86
N VAL A 72 -11.87 -3.47 -5.10
CA VAL A 72 -12.16 -2.69 -6.32
C VAL A 72 -13.67 -2.49 -6.46
N GLN A 73 -14.45 -3.55 -6.26
CA GLN A 73 -15.91 -3.46 -6.33
C GLN A 73 -16.49 -2.48 -5.28
N ALA A 74 -15.98 -2.54 -4.05
CA ALA A 74 -16.41 -1.63 -2.98
C ALA A 74 -16.06 -0.16 -3.30
N LEU A 75 -14.88 0.08 -3.94
CA LEU A 75 -14.50 1.40 -4.39
C LEU A 75 -15.42 1.90 -5.53
N VAL A 76 -15.63 1.09 -6.56
CA VAL A 76 -16.44 1.45 -7.72
C VAL A 76 -17.91 1.67 -7.35
N SER A 77 -18.45 0.87 -6.44
CA SER A 77 -19.84 1.04 -5.94
C SER A 77 -20.01 2.22 -4.98
N GLY A 78 -18.91 2.84 -4.51
CA GLY A 78 -18.96 3.90 -3.48
C GLY A 78 -19.23 3.38 -2.06
N SER A 79 -19.17 2.06 -1.83
CA SER A 79 -19.29 1.49 -0.48
C SER A 79 -18.11 1.84 0.42
N VAL A 80 -16.96 2.17 -0.19
CA VAL A 80 -15.82 2.78 0.46
C VAL A 80 -15.38 4.04 -0.30
N HIS A 81 -14.81 5.01 0.41
CA HIS A 81 -14.37 6.29 -0.18
C HIS A 81 -12.98 6.17 -0.79
N TYR A 82 -12.12 5.34 -0.18
CA TYR A 82 -10.74 5.13 -0.60
C TYR A 82 -10.39 3.64 -0.59
N SER A 83 -9.43 3.26 -1.43
CA SER A 83 -8.92 1.89 -1.48
C SER A 83 -7.40 1.88 -1.66
N SER A 84 -6.76 0.81 -1.19
CA SER A 84 -5.33 0.57 -1.38
C SER A 84 -5.03 -0.55 -2.39
N ALA A 85 -6.04 -1.17 -3.00
CA ALA A 85 -5.90 -2.31 -3.91
C ALA A 85 -5.43 -1.89 -5.32
N PHE A 86 -4.18 -1.43 -5.44
CA PHE A 86 -3.68 -0.72 -6.61
C PHE A 86 -3.60 -1.57 -7.89
N GLY A 87 -2.92 -2.73 -7.87
CA GLY A 87 -2.79 -3.56 -9.07
C GLY A 87 -4.14 -3.95 -9.69
N PRO A 88 -5.05 -4.56 -8.92
CA PRO A 88 -6.40 -4.89 -9.41
C PRO A 88 -7.20 -3.69 -9.91
N SER A 89 -7.03 -2.51 -9.31
CA SER A 89 -7.71 -1.30 -9.79
C SER A 89 -7.27 -0.89 -11.20
N MET A 90 -6.06 -1.25 -11.63
CA MET A 90 -5.61 -0.97 -13.01
C MET A 90 -6.46 -1.70 -14.04
N HIS A 91 -6.91 -2.92 -13.76
CA HIS A 91 -7.84 -3.63 -14.65
C HIS A 91 -9.20 -2.93 -14.75
N ALA A 92 -9.68 -2.33 -13.66
CA ALA A 92 -10.90 -1.51 -13.67
C ALA A 92 -10.69 -0.20 -14.43
N MET A 93 -9.58 0.50 -14.18
CA MET A 93 -9.18 1.71 -14.92
C MET A 93 -9.11 1.44 -16.43
N PHE A 94 -8.53 0.31 -16.82
CA PHE A 94 -8.47 -0.11 -18.23
C PHE A 94 -9.85 -0.33 -18.84
N LYS A 95 -10.81 -0.81 -18.06
CA LYS A 95 -12.22 -0.96 -18.47
C LYS A 95 -13.03 0.33 -18.44
N GLY A 96 -12.37 1.47 -18.14
CA GLY A 96 -12.98 2.79 -18.16
C GLY A 96 -13.48 3.30 -16.80
N GLU A 97 -13.25 2.56 -15.71
CA GLU A 97 -13.63 3.06 -14.39
C GLU A 97 -12.84 4.34 -14.03
N PRO A 98 -13.50 5.42 -13.63
CA PRO A 98 -12.88 6.71 -13.37
C PRO A 98 -12.22 6.74 -11.99
N ILE A 99 -11.30 5.82 -11.74
CA ILE A 99 -10.50 5.77 -10.51
C ILE A 99 -9.34 6.77 -10.64
N ARG A 100 -9.04 7.52 -9.55
CA ARG A 100 -7.90 8.41 -9.44
C ARG A 100 -6.88 7.87 -8.45
N VAL A 101 -5.61 7.86 -8.84
CA VAL A 101 -4.47 7.54 -7.98
C VAL A 101 -3.96 8.85 -7.40
N LEU A 102 -3.98 8.97 -6.09
CA LEU A 102 -3.72 10.19 -5.33
C LEU A 102 -2.34 10.21 -4.67
N LEU A 103 -1.84 9.02 -4.29
CA LEU A 103 -0.57 8.84 -3.61
C LEU A 103 -0.08 7.40 -3.76
N GLN A 104 1.15 7.19 -4.20
CA GLN A 104 1.85 5.91 -4.07
C GLN A 104 2.34 5.76 -2.63
N ILE A 105 2.15 4.58 -2.04
CA ILE A 105 2.41 4.34 -0.62
C ILE A 105 3.55 3.36 -0.41
N PHE A 106 3.65 2.37 -1.28
CA PHE A 106 4.63 1.31 -1.16
C PHE A 106 5.21 0.97 -2.54
N ASN A 107 6.53 1.17 -2.70
CA ASN A 107 7.20 1.16 -4.01
C ASN A 107 8.08 -0.08 -4.21
N GLN A 108 7.56 -1.27 -3.88
CA GLN A 108 8.24 -2.54 -4.04
C GLN A 108 7.22 -3.67 -4.17
N ILE A 109 7.53 -4.70 -4.97
CA ILE A 109 6.71 -5.92 -5.03
C ILE A 109 7.05 -6.80 -3.83
N PRO A 110 6.17 -6.95 -2.82
CA PRO A 110 6.52 -7.54 -1.52
C PRO A 110 6.37 -9.07 -1.49
N PHE A 111 6.60 -9.75 -2.61
CA PHE A 111 6.41 -11.21 -2.68
C PHE A 111 7.71 -11.96 -2.79
N GLY A 112 7.78 -13.10 -2.09
CA GLY A 112 8.77 -14.14 -2.28
C GLY A 112 8.17 -15.35 -3.02
N LEU A 113 8.91 -15.90 -3.96
CA LEU A 113 8.63 -17.20 -4.54
C LEU A 113 9.21 -18.27 -3.61
N ILE A 114 8.34 -18.85 -2.79
CA ILE A 114 8.70 -19.91 -1.83
C ILE A 114 8.56 -21.24 -2.53
N VAL A 115 9.57 -22.08 -2.41
CA VAL A 115 9.68 -23.36 -3.13
C VAL A 115 10.05 -24.50 -2.20
N ASN A 116 9.70 -25.72 -2.61
CA ASN A 116 10.15 -26.95 -1.98
C ASN A 116 11.69 -27.03 -2.01
N PRO A 117 12.33 -27.70 -1.04
CA PRO A 117 13.79 -27.72 -0.88
C PRO A 117 14.57 -28.26 -2.09
N GLU A 118 13.95 -29.13 -2.90
CA GLU A 118 14.56 -29.70 -4.12
C GLU A 118 14.67 -28.71 -5.27
N ILE A 119 13.85 -27.68 -5.31
CA ILE A 119 13.87 -26.62 -6.33
C ILE A 119 15.06 -25.69 -6.07
N LYS A 120 15.95 -25.54 -7.02
CA LYS A 120 17.18 -24.73 -6.89
C LYS A 120 17.19 -23.51 -7.80
N ARG A 121 16.45 -23.55 -8.91
CA ARG A 121 16.42 -22.51 -9.94
C ARG A 121 15.04 -22.44 -10.59
N LEU A 122 14.76 -21.38 -11.33
CA LEU A 122 13.45 -21.17 -11.96
C LEU A 122 13.10 -22.28 -12.95
N GLU A 123 14.07 -22.84 -13.66
CA GLU A 123 13.91 -23.92 -14.64
C GLU A 123 13.31 -25.17 -14.03
N ASP A 124 13.60 -25.45 -12.77
CA ASP A 124 13.08 -26.63 -12.05
C ASP A 124 11.57 -26.57 -11.83
N LEU A 125 10.95 -25.40 -12.06
CA LEU A 125 9.51 -25.18 -11.98
C LEU A 125 8.75 -25.53 -13.25
N LYS A 126 9.43 -25.92 -14.35
CA LYS A 126 8.80 -26.29 -15.61
C LYS A 126 7.77 -27.42 -15.39
N GLY A 127 6.51 -27.18 -15.77
CA GLY A 127 5.40 -28.11 -15.58
C GLY A 127 5.00 -28.39 -14.13
N LYS A 128 5.58 -27.71 -13.15
CA LYS A 128 5.22 -27.84 -11.72
C LYS A 128 4.01 -26.97 -11.38
N LYS A 129 3.26 -27.39 -10.34
CA LYS A 129 2.14 -26.62 -9.80
C LYS A 129 2.63 -25.49 -8.91
N ILE A 130 2.17 -24.28 -9.17
CA ILE A 130 2.48 -23.09 -8.37
C ILE A 130 1.19 -22.51 -7.80
N ALA A 131 1.13 -22.32 -6.48
CA ALA A 131 -0.01 -21.73 -5.81
C ALA A 131 0.01 -20.20 -5.92
N VAL A 132 -1.04 -19.63 -6.49
CA VAL A 132 -1.22 -18.18 -6.69
C VAL A 132 -2.66 -17.79 -6.36
N THR A 133 -2.96 -16.49 -6.35
CA THR A 133 -4.34 -15.98 -6.27
C THR A 133 -4.74 -15.41 -7.62
N PHE A 134 -5.71 -16.04 -8.29
CA PHE A 134 -6.23 -15.52 -9.57
C PHE A 134 -7.00 -14.23 -9.35
N GLY A 135 -6.93 -13.33 -10.34
CA GLY A 135 -7.52 -12.00 -10.23
C GLY A 135 -6.84 -11.09 -9.22
N GLY A 136 -5.69 -11.51 -8.67
CA GLY A 136 -4.85 -10.73 -7.76
C GLY A 136 -3.43 -10.55 -8.29
N SER A 137 -2.70 -9.63 -7.67
CA SER A 137 -1.33 -9.28 -8.10
C SER A 137 -0.34 -10.45 -8.07
N THR A 138 -0.58 -11.51 -7.27
CA THR A 138 0.37 -12.63 -7.22
C THR A 138 0.44 -13.40 -8.53
N TYR A 139 -0.67 -13.54 -9.23
CA TYR A 139 -0.66 -14.21 -10.52
C TYR A 139 0.05 -13.37 -11.59
N SER A 140 -0.33 -12.09 -11.76
CA SER A 140 0.27 -11.20 -12.76
C SER A 140 1.77 -11.00 -12.55
N VAL A 141 2.21 -10.78 -11.30
CA VAL A 141 3.65 -10.54 -11.03
C VAL A 141 4.49 -11.80 -11.21
N LEU A 142 3.93 -12.99 -10.94
CA LEU A 142 4.63 -14.25 -11.22
C LEU A 142 4.77 -14.49 -12.72
N GLN A 143 3.74 -14.21 -13.49
CA GLN A 143 3.79 -14.26 -14.96
C GLN A 143 4.84 -13.28 -15.49
N ALA A 144 4.87 -12.06 -14.99
CA ALA A 144 5.88 -11.07 -15.37
C ALA A 144 7.31 -11.55 -15.04
N LEU A 145 7.51 -12.24 -13.90
CA LEU A 145 8.79 -12.86 -13.57
C LEU A 145 9.21 -13.88 -14.64
N PHE A 146 8.32 -14.78 -14.99
CA PHE A 146 8.64 -15.80 -15.99
C PHE A 146 8.92 -15.20 -17.38
N VAL A 147 8.12 -14.24 -17.82
CA VAL A 147 8.36 -13.52 -19.09
C VAL A 147 9.70 -12.80 -19.08
N LYS A 148 10.06 -12.12 -17.98
CA LYS A 148 11.36 -11.45 -17.81
C LYS A 148 12.53 -12.41 -17.95
N HIS A 149 12.37 -13.66 -17.50
CA HIS A 149 13.38 -14.72 -17.62
C HIS A 149 13.27 -15.56 -18.90
N GLY A 150 12.47 -15.13 -19.88
CA GLY A 150 12.35 -15.76 -21.20
C GLY A 150 11.43 -16.99 -21.25
N TYR A 151 10.61 -17.22 -20.19
CA TYR A 151 9.66 -18.32 -20.17
C TYR A 151 8.28 -17.88 -20.68
N SER A 152 7.51 -18.85 -21.19
CA SER A 152 6.13 -18.61 -21.60
C SER A 152 5.15 -18.61 -20.42
N ASP A 153 3.92 -18.13 -20.67
CA ASP A 153 2.79 -18.20 -19.74
C ASP A 153 2.39 -19.62 -19.35
N LYS A 154 2.78 -20.62 -20.19
CA LYS A 154 2.54 -22.06 -19.97
C LYS A 154 3.72 -22.78 -19.34
N PHE A 155 4.73 -22.04 -18.85
CA PHE A 155 5.92 -22.63 -18.28
C PHE A 155 5.64 -23.52 -17.06
N ALA A 156 4.68 -23.14 -16.22
CA ALA A 156 4.25 -23.88 -15.02
C ALA A 156 2.73 -24.05 -15.02
N GLU A 157 2.23 -24.94 -14.19
CA GLU A 157 0.79 -25.07 -13.89
C GLU A 157 0.43 -24.16 -12.72
N TYR A 158 -0.73 -23.49 -12.76
CA TYR A 158 -1.16 -22.60 -11.69
C TYR A 158 -2.39 -23.14 -10.99
N ILE A 159 -2.35 -23.15 -9.65
CA ILE A 159 -3.50 -23.50 -8.82
C ILE A 159 -3.96 -22.28 -8.04
N ASN A 160 -5.28 -22.02 -8.10
CA ASN A 160 -5.87 -20.87 -7.41
C ASN A 160 -6.07 -21.18 -5.93
N ILE A 161 -5.32 -20.50 -5.08
CA ILE A 161 -5.49 -20.53 -3.62
C ILE A 161 -5.53 -19.07 -3.13
N PRO A 162 -6.68 -18.61 -2.59
CA PRO A 162 -6.92 -17.19 -2.37
C PRO A 162 -6.16 -16.60 -1.18
N ASP A 163 -5.78 -17.41 -0.20
CA ASP A 163 -5.12 -16.98 1.03
C ASP A 163 -3.72 -17.58 1.20
N ASN A 164 -2.90 -16.94 2.03
CA ASN A 164 -1.52 -17.36 2.23
C ASN A 164 -1.41 -18.64 3.08
N GLU A 165 -2.33 -18.86 4.00
CA GLU A 165 -2.39 -20.05 4.86
C GLU A 165 -2.65 -21.30 4.01
N GLY A 166 -3.61 -21.21 3.08
CA GLY A 166 -3.89 -22.28 2.11
C GLY A 166 -2.71 -22.55 1.18
N LYS A 167 -1.99 -21.51 0.72
CA LYS A 167 -0.76 -21.68 -0.07
C LYS A 167 0.33 -22.38 0.72
N ALA A 168 0.53 -22.00 1.99
CA ALA A 168 1.48 -22.67 2.87
C ALA A 168 1.13 -24.15 3.06
N ALA A 169 -0.14 -24.44 3.32
CA ALA A 169 -0.61 -25.83 3.46
C ALA A 169 -0.41 -26.63 2.16
N ALA A 170 -0.63 -26.03 0.99
CA ALA A 170 -0.39 -26.69 -0.30
C ALA A 170 1.08 -27.06 -0.52
N LEU A 171 2.02 -26.19 -0.11
CA LEU A 171 3.45 -26.49 -0.12
C LEU A 171 3.79 -27.60 0.86
N MET A 172 3.39 -27.51 2.12
CA MET A 172 3.67 -28.52 3.15
C MET A 172 3.11 -29.89 2.81
N GLN A 173 2.01 -29.97 2.06
CA GLN A 173 1.38 -31.21 1.61
C GLN A 173 1.86 -31.66 0.22
N ASN A 174 2.89 -31.03 -0.35
CA ASN A 174 3.39 -31.31 -1.70
C ASN A 174 2.32 -31.22 -2.82
N ARG A 175 1.24 -30.46 -2.59
CA ARG A 175 0.22 -30.18 -3.62
C ARG A 175 0.66 -29.09 -4.58
N ALA A 176 1.62 -28.28 -4.18
CA ALA A 176 2.30 -27.29 -5.01
C ALA A 176 3.82 -27.41 -4.79
N ALA A 177 4.61 -27.18 -5.83
CA ALA A 177 6.06 -27.11 -5.77
C ALA A 177 6.56 -25.72 -5.36
N ALA A 178 5.74 -24.68 -5.60
CA ALA A 178 6.02 -23.31 -5.25
C ALA A 178 4.75 -22.54 -4.88
N ALA A 179 4.93 -21.42 -4.17
CA ALA A 179 3.87 -20.46 -3.92
C ALA A 179 4.42 -19.03 -3.89
N LEU A 180 3.68 -18.09 -4.46
CA LEU A 180 4.01 -16.67 -4.32
C LEU A 180 3.30 -16.11 -3.10
N MET A 181 4.09 -15.65 -2.13
CA MET A 181 3.61 -15.24 -0.81
C MET A 181 4.28 -13.95 -0.34
N ALA A 182 3.53 -13.14 0.41
CA ALA A 182 4.10 -12.00 1.10
C ALA A 182 4.59 -12.39 2.51
N PRO A 183 5.69 -11.80 3.01
CA PRO A 183 6.01 -11.88 4.43
C PRO A 183 4.88 -11.28 5.28
N PRO A 184 4.67 -11.75 6.52
CA PRO A 184 5.44 -12.73 7.29
C PRO A 184 5.03 -14.19 7.06
N THR A 185 4.00 -14.47 6.28
CA THR A 185 3.40 -15.80 6.15
C THR A 185 4.38 -16.85 5.59
N ASP A 186 5.37 -16.40 4.81
CA ASP A 186 6.46 -17.26 4.31
C ASP A 186 7.40 -17.77 5.42
N ARG A 187 7.42 -17.11 6.59
CA ARG A 187 8.37 -17.41 7.66
C ARG A 187 8.26 -18.83 8.20
N HIS A 188 7.02 -19.32 8.36
CA HIS A 188 6.80 -20.70 8.84
C HIS A 188 7.38 -21.72 7.87
N LEU A 189 7.23 -21.48 6.56
CA LEU A 189 7.78 -22.36 5.53
C LEU A 189 9.32 -22.31 5.52
N LEU A 190 9.90 -21.11 5.62
CA LEU A 190 11.36 -20.96 5.70
C LEU A 190 11.94 -21.68 6.93
N ASN A 191 11.29 -21.59 8.08
CA ASN A 191 11.67 -22.31 9.28
C ASN A 191 11.50 -23.84 9.15
N ALA A 192 10.56 -24.29 8.31
CA ALA A 192 10.33 -25.70 7.99
C ALA A 192 11.26 -26.24 6.87
N GLY A 193 12.24 -25.45 6.42
CA GLY A 193 13.25 -25.87 5.43
C GLY A 193 12.91 -25.52 3.98
N PHE A 194 11.76 -24.91 3.70
CA PHE A 194 11.47 -24.35 2.38
C PHE A 194 12.41 -23.18 2.06
N LYS A 195 12.50 -22.79 0.79
CA LYS A 195 13.43 -21.75 0.37
C LYS A 195 12.69 -20.62 -0.33
N ARG A 196 13.16 -19.39 -0.11
CA ARG A 196 12.80 -18.26 -0.96
C ARG A 196 13.75 -18.25 -2.16
N LEU A 197 13.27 -18.73 -3.31
CA LEU A 197 14.07 -18.82 -4.53
C LEU A 197 14.32 -17.43 -5.12
N VAL A 198 13.27 -16.58 -5.12
CA VAL A 198 13.33 -15.21 -5.66
C VAL A 198 12.54 -14.29 -4.72
N TYR A 199 13.06 -13.09 -4.46
CA TYR A 199 12.30 -11.98 -3.89
C TYR A 199 11.97 -10.99 -5.00
N LEU A 200 10.69 -10.79 -5.27
CA LEU A 200 10.25 -10.00 -6.41
C LEU A 200 10.54 -8.50 -6.27
N GLY A 201 10.78 -8.03 -5.04
CA GLY A 201 11.25 -6.68 -4.79
C GLY A 201 12.63 -6.38 -5.40
N ASP A 202 13.48 -7.39 -5.51
CA ASP A 202 14.80 -7.27 -6.16
C ASP A 202 14.67 -7.34 -7.68
N GLU A 203 13.72 -8.14 -8.18
CA GLU A 203 13.45 -8.33 -9.59
C GLU A 203 12.75 -7.12 -10.24
N PHE A 204 11.82 -6.51 -9.52
CA PHE A 204 10.99 -5.40 -9.98
C PHE A 204 11.18 -4.17 -9.10
N LYS A 205 12.31 -3.49 -9.28
CA LYS A 205 12.66 -2.30 -8.51
C LYS A 205 11.81 -1.09 -8.91
N ASN A 206 11.44 -0.28 -7.92
CA ASN A 206 10.70 0.96 -8.14
C ASN A 206 9.34 0.75 -8.86
N VAL A 207 8.67 -0.37 -8.58
CA VAL A 207 7.32 -0.63 -9.05
C VAL A 207 6.34 -0.42 -7.92
N PRO A 208 5.40 0.54 -8.00
CA PRO A 208 4.42 0.77 -6.96
C PRO A 208 3.52 -0.45 -6.76
N PHE A 209 3.35 -0.85 -5.51
CA PHE A 209 2.50 -1.98 -5.15
C PHE A 209 1.18 -1.53 -4.52
N SER A 210 1.23 -0.51 -3.66
CA SER A 210 0.08 0.04 -2.95
C SER A 210 -0.03 1.53 -3.19
N ALA A 211 -1.25 2.03 -3.33
CA ALA A 211 -1.54 3.44 -3.54
C ALA A 211 -2.85 3.84 -2.85
N LEU A 212 -2.98 5.11 -2.49
CA LEU A 212 -4.25 5.71 -2.10
C LEU A 212 -5.04 6.05 -3.37
N GLN A 213 -6.23 5.51 -3.48
CA GLN A 213 -7.10 5.68 -4.64
C GLN A 213 -8.51 6.08 -4.20
N ALA A 214 -9.19 6.83 -5.06
CA ALA A 214 -10.59 7.20 -4.91
C ALA A 214 -11.28 7.23 -6.28
N MET A 215 -12.60 7.18 -6.30
CA MET A 215 -13.37 7.49 -7.52
C MET A 215 -13.22 8.97 -7.86
N GLN A 216 -13.22 9.33 -9.13
CA GLN A 216 -13.17 10.71 -9.58
C GLN A 216 -14.27 11.55 -8.94
N LYS A 217 -15.47 10.98 -8.79
CA LYS A 217 -16.60 11.63 -8.12
C LYS A 217 -16.24 12.08 -6.71
N GLN A 218 -15.65 11.18 -5.89
CA GLN A 218 -15.21 11.50 -4.52
C GLN A 218 -14.22 12.67 -4.50
N VAL A 219 -13.25 12.66 -5.43
CA VAL A 219 -12.23 13.72 -5.55
C VAL A 219 -12.82 15.07 -5.93
N GLN A 220 -13.86 15.07 -6.76
CA GLN A 220 -14.54 16.29 -7.23
C GLN A 220 -15.52 16.85 -6.21
N GLU A 221 -16.27 15.99 -5.54
CA GLU A 221 -17.30 16.41 -4.57
C GLU A 221 -16.69 16.79 -3.20
N GLU A 222 -15.59 16.14 -2.81
CA GLU A 222 -14.95 16.38 -1.50
C GLU A 222 -13.41 16.58 -1.63
N PRO A 223 -12.97 17.61 -2.39
CA PRO A 223 -11.54 17.86 -2.62
C PRO A 223 -10.77 18.20 -1.35
N ASP A 224 -11.40 18.89 -0.40
CA ASP A 224 -10.79 19.24 0.89
C ASP A 224 -10.57 17.99 1.77
N VAL A 225 -11.55 17.11 1.86
CA VAL A 225 -11.42 15.81 2.55
C VAL A 225 -10.32 14.96 1.91
N THR A 226 -10.27 14.96 0.58
CA THR A 226 -9.24 14.25 -0.18
C THR A 226 -7.83 14.81 0.10
N GLN A 227 -7.68 16.15 0.17
CA GLN A 227 -6.40 16.77 0.53
C GLN A 227 -5.94 16.40 1.93
N ARG A 228 -6.84 16.45 2.91
CA ARG A 228 -6.57 16.07 4.30
C ARG A 228 -6.18 14.59 4.40
N MET A 229 -6.85 13.72 3.65
CA MET A 229 -6.52 12.30 3.58
C MET A 229 -5.11 12.07 3.02
N VAL A 230 -4.75 12.72 1.92
CA VAL A 230 -3.41 12.65 1.33
C VAL A 230 -2.36 13.18 2.30
N ASN A 231 -2.62 14.30 2.99
CA ASN A 231 -1.70 14.85 4.00
C ASN A 231 -1.45 13.84 5.13
N ALA A 232 -2.51 13.27 5.72
CA ALA A 232 -2.42 12.32 6.83
C ALA A 232 -1.62 11.06 6.46
N VAL A 233 -1.88 10.49 5.28
CA VAL A 233 -1.17 9.29 4.82
C VAL A 233 0.28 9.61 4.43
N THR A 234 0.55 10.77 3.83
CA THR A 234 1.92 11.22 3.53
C THR A 234 2.73 11.42 4.83
N LYS A 235 2.15 12.08 5.83
CA LYS A 235 2.78 12.24 7.17
C LYS A 235 3.07 10.88 7.80
N ALA A 236 2.15 9.93 7.67
CA ALA A 236 2.33 8.58 8.19
C ALA A 236 3.51 7.86 7.52
N LEU A 237 3.72 8.04 6.21
CA LEU A 237 4.88 7.48 5.51
C LEU A 237 6.20 8.08 6.02
N TYR A 238 6.29 9.39 6.18
CA TYR A 238 7.46 10.05 6.75
C TYR A 238 7.74 9.56 8.16
N TRP A 239 6.71 9.50 9.00
CA TRP A 239 6.84 9.01 10.37
C TRP A 239 7.30 7.54 10.41
N THR A 240 6.74 6.68 9.55
CA THR A 240 7.11 5.25 9.45
C THR A 240 8.60 5.09 9.20
N ARG A 241 9.19 5.88 8.30
CA ARG A 241 10.62 5.83 7.98
C ARG A 241 11.50 6.38 9.09
N ALA A 242 11.05 7.44 9.76
CA ALA A 242 11.81 8.11 10.82
C ALA A 242 11.75 7.40 12.18
N ASN A 243 10.77 6.52 12.41
CA ASN A 243 10.48 5.94 13.72
C ASN A 243 10.41 4.40 13.68
N ARG A 244 11.58 3.77 13.52
CA ARG A 244 11.71 2.32 13.37
C ARG A 244 10.95 1.53 14.43
N ASP A 245 11.22 1.79 15.71
CA ASP A 245 10.63 1.02 16.81
C ASP A 245 9.13 1.20 16.92
N GLY A 246 8.63 2.44 16.78
CA GLY A 246 7.20 2.70 16.76
C GLY A 246 6.50 2.08 15.54
N ALA A 247 7.16 2.03 14.38
CA ALA A 247 6.63 1.35 13.21
C ALA A 247 6.53 -0.18 13.43
N ILE A 248 7.54 -0.77 14.09
CA ILE A 248 7.53 -2.19 14.47
C ILE A 248 6.37 -2.50 15.43
N ASP A 249 6.12 -1.64 16.42
CA ASP A 249 5.00 -1.81 17.35
C ASP A 249 3.65 -1.80 16.62
N ILE A 250 3.49 -0.91 15.65
CA ILE A 250 2.27 -0.85 14.84
C ILE A 250 2.15 -2.07 13.90
N ILE A 251 3.26 -2.56 13.33
CA ILE A 251 3.27 -3.82 12.56
C ILE A 251 2.79 -4.99 13.43
N MET A 252 3.30 -5.10 14.65
CA MET A 252 2.89 -6.15 15.59
C MET A 252 1.39 -6.08 15.89
N LYS A 253 0.88 -4.87 16.20
CA LYS A 253 -0.53 -4.64 16.51
C LYS A 253 -1.43 -4.95 15.32
N ALA A 254 -1.15 -4.38 14.15
CA ALA A 254 -1.94 -4.55 12.94
C ALA A 254 -1.92 -6.00 12.42
N GLY A 255 -0.77 -6.66 12.49
CA GLY A 255 -0.55 -8.04 12.07
C GLY A 255 -0.91 -9.09 13.12
N ARG A 256 -1.31 -8.68 14.33
CA ARG A 256 -1.51 -9.56 15.50
C ARG A 256 -0.32 -10.48 15.73
N MET A 257 0.88 -9.91 15.64
CA MET A 257 2.14 -10.63 15.77
C MET A 257 2.65 -10.55 17.20
N ASN A 258 3.16 -11.67 17.72
CA ASN A 258 3.71 -11.76 19.07
C ASN A 258 5.25 -11.74 19.09
N GLU A 259 5.90 -11.86 17.93
CA GLU A 259 7.34 -11.96 17.80
C GLU A 259 7.95 -10.65 17.27
N ARG A 260 8.44 -9.78 18.18
CA ARG A 260 9.08 -8.51 17.79
C ARG A 260 10.26 -8.69 16.81
N PRO A 261 11.16 -9.70 16.92
CA PRO A 261 12.23 -9.91 15.95
C PRO A 261 11.71 -10.15 14.52
N VAL A 262 10.58 -10.85 14.39
CA VAL A 262 9.93 -11.07 13.07
C VAL A 262 9.40 -9.75 12.52
N ALA A 263 8.69 -8.96 13.32
CA ALA A 263 8.19 -7.66 12.92
C ALA A 263 9.32 -6.68 12.55
N ALA A 264 10.43 -6.71 13.30
CA ALA A 264 11.63 -5.92 13.01
C ALA A 264 12.25 -6.32 11.65
N SER A 265 12.41 -7.62 11.41
CA SER A 265 12.93 -8.13 10.14
C SER A 265 12.04 -7.73 8.94
N LEU A 266 10.71 -7.70 9.14
CA LEU A 266 9.78 -7.23 8.11
C LEU A 266 9.94 -5.74 7.82
N TYR A 267 10.03 -4.93 8.88
CA TYR A 267 10.25 -3.50 8.74
C TYR A 267 11.56 -3.22 7.98
N ASP A 268 12.66 -3.86 8.41
CA ASP A 268 13.99 -3.67 7.81
C ASP A 268 14.02 -4.09 6.33
N LEU A 269 13.32 -5.18 5.96
CA LEU A 269 13.19 -5.61 4.56
C LEU A 269 12.43 -4.61 3.70
N MET A 270 11.47 -3.88 4.28
CA MET A 270 10.51 -3.07 3.52
C MET A 270 10.62 -1.56 3.77
N ARG A 271 11.49 -1.14 4.69
CA ARG A 271 11.63 0.27 5.10
C ARG A 271 11.77 1.21 3.92
N ASP A 272 12.62 0.87 2.97
CA ASP A 272 12.95 1.74 1.84
C ASP A 272 11.85 1.77 0.76
N ALA A 273 10.84 0.90 0.88
CA ALA A 273 9.67 0.91 0.03
C ALA A 273 8.55 1.88 0.50
N TYR A 274 8.60 2.34 1.77
CA TYR A 274 7.63 3.33 2.31
C TYR A 274 7.98 4.75 1.85
N ILE A 275 7.94 4.97 0.56
CA ILE A 275 8.24 6.29 -0.04
C ILE A 275 6.95 6.88 -0.58
N PRO A 276 6.52 8.05 -0.08
CA PRO A 276 5.43 8.76 -0.72
C PRO A 276 5.88 9.20 -2.11
N GLY A 277 5.04 8.97 -3.09
CA GLY A 277 5.32 9.33 -4.47
C GLY A 277 4.04 9.39 -5.27
N LEU A 278 4.14 9.96 -6.44
CA LEU A 278 3.10 9.86 -7.46
C LEU A 278 3.71 10.22 -8.81
N SER A 279 3.81 9.27 -9.71
CA SER A 279 4.31 9.51 -11.05
C SER A 279 3.59 8.66 -12.09
N ALA A 280 3.38 9.22 -13.26
CA ALA A 280 2.87 8.47 -14.40
C ALA A 280 3.81 7.31 -14.79
N GLU A 281 5.13 7.50 -14.68
CA GLU A 281 6.13 6.46 -14.93
C GLU A 281 5.94 5.25 -13.99
N GLY A 282 5.73 5.49 -12.69
CA GLY A 282 5.46 4.42 -11.73
C GLY A 282 4.18 3.64 -12.06
N LEU A 283 3.12 4.35 -12.46
CA LEU A 283 1.89 3.71 -12.92
C LEU A 283 2.12 2.91 -14.20
N TYR A 284 2.92 3.42 -15.11
CA TYR A 284 3.24 2.74 -16.36
C TYR A 284 3.98 1.42 -16.10
N LYS A 285 5.04 1.45 -15.28
CA LYS A 285 5.78 0.24 -14.86
C LYS A 285 4.86 -0.78 -14.19
N ARG A 286 3.93 -0.31 -13.35
CA ARG A 286 2.95 -1.19 -12.73
C ARG A 286 1.98 -1.78 -13.74
N ALA A 287 1.50 -1.00 -14.69
CA ALA A 287 0.61 -1.46 -15.76
C ALA A 287 1.31 -2.49 -16.66
N GLU A 288 2.56 -2.25 -17.06
CA GLU A 288 3.35 -3.22 -17.82
C GLU A 288 3.44 -4.58 -17.11
N LEU A 289 3.65 -4.57 -15.79
CA LEU A 289 3.70 -5.78 -14.99
C LEU A 289 2.33 -6.48 -14.92
N GLU A 290 1.24 -5.73 -14.69
CA GLU A 290 -0.11 -6.30 -14.62
C GLU A 290 -0.59 -6.86 -15.95
N PHE A 291 -0.17 -6.27 -17.06
CA PHE A 291 -0.60 -6.64 -18.42
C PHE A 291 0.48 -7.40 -19.21
N SER A 292 1.55 -7.85 -18.56
CA SER A 292 2.70 -8.52 -19.20
C SER A 292 2.33 -9.74 -20.04
N ILE A 293 1.24 -10.43 -19.67
CA ILE A 293 0.78 -11.66 -20.34
C ILE A 293 -0.29 -11.42 -21.41
N LEU A 294 -0.80 -10.20 -21.55
CA LEU A 294 -1.81 -9.92 -22.56
C LEU A 294 -1.16 -9.88 -23.95
N LYS A 295 -1.78 -10.57 -24.91
CA LYS A 295 -1.34 -10.58 -26.31
C LYS A 295 -1.35 -9.18 -26.92
N GLU A 296 -2.37 -8.40 -26.59
CA GLU A 296 -2.50 -7.00 -26.96
C GLU A 296 -2.32 -6.17 -25.70
N LYS A 297 -1.26 -5.36 -25.67
CA LYS A 297 -1.07 -4.40 -24.58
C LYS A 297 -2.18 -3.35 -24.68
N PRO A 298 -2.95 -3.14 -23.62
CA PRO A 298 -3.97 -2.11 -23.63
C PRO A 298 -3.34 -0.74 -23.89
N ASN A 299 -4.03 0.12 -24.63
CA ASN A 299 -3.64 1.53 -24.77
C ASN A 299 -3.92 2.26 -23.44
N PHE A 300 -3.20 1.84 -22.41
CA PHE A 300 -3.30 2.38 -21.06
C PHE A 300 -2.46 3.66 -20.98
N LYS A 301 -3.13 4.77 -20.71
CA LYS A 301 -2.49 6.08 -20.51
C LYS A 301 -2.52 6.42 -19.02
N PRO A 302 -1.48 6.05 -18.27
CA PRO A 302 -1.45 6.20 -16.81
C PRO A 302 -1.73 7.64 -16.36
N GLU A 303 -1.32 8.64 -17.15
CA GLU A 303 -1.49 10.06 -16.86
C GLU A 303 -2.95 10.45 -16.62
N GLN A 304 -3.88 9.75 -17.28
CA GLN A 304 -5.31 10.00 -17.14
C GLN A 304 -5.86 9.62 -15.76
N PHE A 305 -5.14 8.77 -15.03
CA PHE A 305 -5.54 8.25 -13.73
C PHE A 305 -4.78 8.87 -12.56
N VAL A 306 -3.73 9.65 -12.83
CA VAL A 306 -2.95 10.36 -11.81
C VAL A 306 -3.61 11.70 -11.49
N ASP A 307 -3.84 11.97 -10.20
CA ASP A 307 -4.19 13.31 -9.73
C ASP A 307 -3.15 13.76 -8.68
N ASP A 308 -2.09 14.39 -9.15
CA ASP A 308 -0.93 14.77 -8.35
C ASP A 308 -1.10 16.10 -7.59
N ARG A 309 -2.20 16.80 -7.80
CA ARG A 309 -2.47 18.11 -7.16
C ARG A 309 -2.39 18.01 -5.64
N PHE A 310 -3.04 17.02 -5.07
CA PHE A 310 -3.09 16.79 -3.63
C PHE A 310 -1.72 16.42 -3.05
N TYR A 311 -0.97 15.57 -3.76
CA TYR A 311 0.38 15.18 -3.35
C TYR A 311 1.35 16.35 -3.39
N LYS A 312 1.29 17.21 -4.42
CA LYS A 312 2.11 18.44 -4.52
C LYS A 312 1.84 19.40 -3.36
N ILE A 313 0.60 19.53 -2.93
CA ILE A 313 0.24 20.33 -1.74
C ILE A 313 0.77 19.66 -0.47
N ALA A 314 0.60 18.33 -0.32
CA ALA A 314 1.10 17.59 0.83
C ALA A 314 2.61 17.74 1.01
N LEU A 315 3.40 17.69 -0.07
CA LEU A 315 4.86 17.91 -0.03
C LEU A 315 5.21 19.29 0.56
N LYS A 316 4.49 20.33 0.16
CA LYS A 316 4.70 21.70 0.69
C LYS A 316 4.30 21.80 2.16
N THR A 317 3.13 21.24 2.50
CA THR A 317 2.59 21.29 3.86
C THR A 317 3.48 20.55 4.85
N LEU A 318 4.07 19.43 4.43
CA LEU A 318 4.83 18.52 5.28
C LEU A 318 6.35 18.62 5.09
N ALA A 319 6.85 19.65 4.43
CA ALA A 319 8.28 19.80 4.10
C ALA A 319 9.21 19.83 5.33
N LYS A 320 8.67 20.15 6.52
CA LYS A 320 9.41 20.22 7.80
C LYS A 320 9.25 18.97 8.66
N GLU A 321 8.42 18.01 8.25
CA GLU A 321 8.21 16.78 9.03
C GLU A 321 9.48 15.92 9.07
N PRO A 322 9.77 15.27 10.21
CA PRO A 322 10.81 14.26 10.27
C PRO A 322 10.59 13.17 9.22
N GLY A 323 11.61 12.87 8.43
CA GLY A 323 11.51 11.89 7.34
C GLY A 323 11.07 12.46 5.98
N ALA A 324 10.73 13.76 5.87
CA ALA A 324 10.37 14.39 4.59
C ALA A 324 11.56 14.53 3.63
N LYS A 325 12.79 14.53 4.14
CA LYS A 325 14.05 14.67 3.40
C LYS A 325 14.79 13.35 3.19
N LEU A 326 14.08 12.25 3.17
CA LEU A 326 14.69 10.92 3.02
C LEU A 326 14.77 10.49 1.56
#